data_7e2e8cdc0124d8b26253130a942eb775
#
_entry.id   7e2e8cdc0124d8b26253130a942eb775
#
_cell.length_a   1.000
_cell.length_b   1.000
_cell.length_c   1.000
_cell.angle_alpha   90.00
_cell.angle_beta   90.00
_cell.angle_gamma   90.00
#
_symmetry.space_group_name_H-M   'P 1'
#
loop_
_entity.id
_entity.type
_entity.pdbx_description
1 polymer ?
#
loop_
_entity_poly.entity_id
_entity_poly.type
_entity_poly.pdbx_seq_one_letter_code
_entity_poly.pdbx_strand_id
1 'polypeptide(L)'
;MNYKILDLFCGAGGFSAGLECLKEFDALIGLDCDKQALITFENNHKNATGVCGDITQIEIKEKVIKLAQALGINMIIGGPPCQGFSNKGKNLGLKDPRNFLFLEYIEIVKALKPEIFIIENVKNLISCAKGYFLEEIKERLNALGYQLSYQILNAKDYGVPQNRERAFIVGASRFSFDFNFLEPSQSVNVQDAISDLAYLCSNEGAFESDYLNPIQSSYQALMRKDSPKLYNHQATNHSQAALEKLKLINKEQGKECLPKNLHGKQQFKSTWGRLSWNKVSPTIDTRFDTPSNGTNSHPELHRSITPREAARIQSFSDNYIFYGNKTSVCKQIGNAVPPFLALALGKAILKSLRK
;
A
#
# COMPACT_ATOMS: atom_id res chain seq x y z
N MET A 1 2.45 1.97 -26.95
CA MET A 1 1.21 1.35 -26.45
C MET A 1 0.92 2.02 -25.14
N ASN A 2 -0.28 2.54 -24.93
CA ASN A 2 -0.64 3.21 -23.68
C ASN A 2 -1.66 2.35 -22.93
N TYR A 3 -1.36 2.04 -21.68
CA TYR A 3 -2.26 1.33 -20.78
C TYR A 3 -3.15 2.31 -20.03
N LYS A 4 -4.44 2.25 -20.31
CA LYS A 4 -5.51 2.96 -19.61
C LYS A 4 -6.01 2.08 -18.49
N ILE A 5 -5.86 2.54 -17.25
CA ILE A 5 -6.02 1.70 -16.06
C ILE A 5 -7.36 1.94 -15.38
N LEU A 6 -8.02 0.85 -15.01
CA LEU A 6 -9.05 0.77 -13.97
C LEU A 6 -8.41 0.17 -12.71
N ASP A 7 -8.39 0.95 -11.62
CA ASP A 7 -7.88 0.52 -10.31
C ASP A 7 -9.07 0.13 -9.41
N LEU A 8 -9.25 -1.17 -9.20
CA LEU A 8 -10.30 -1.73 -8.34
C LEU A 8 -9.79 -1.87 -6.92
N PHE A 9 -10.60 -1.42 -5.95
CA PHE A 9 -10.17 -1.31 -4.54
C PHE A 9 -8.97 -0.37 -4.41
N CYS A 10 -9.02 0.75 -5.12
CA CYS A 10 -7.87 1.62 -5.36
C CYS A 10 -7.31 2.27 -4.08
N GLY A 11 -8.13 2.39 -3.03
CA GLY A 11 -7.73 3.15 -1.84
C GLY A 11 -7.26 4.55 -2.21
N ALA A 12 -6.07 4.90 -1.76
CA ALA A 12 -5.43 6.16 -2.12
C ALA A 12 -4.67 6.13 -3.46
N GLY A 13 -4.63 5.01 -4.19
CA GLY A 13 -3.99 4.96 -5.51
C GLY A 13 -2.48 4.65 -5.53
N GLY A 14 -1.93 4.03 -4.49
CA GLY A 14 -0.49 3.74 -4.46
C GLY A 14 -0.01 2.84 -5.60
N PHE A 15 -0.85 1.92 -6.06
CA PHE A 15 -0.54 1.06 -7.21
C PHE A 15 -0.50 1.89 -8.50
N SER A 16 -1.54 2.66 -8.75
CA SER A 16 -1.63 3.59 -9.88
C SER A 16 -0.46 4.57 -9.89
N ALA A 17 -0.14 5.20 -8.74
CA ALA A 17 0.96 6.16 -8.61
C ALA A 17 2.32 5.61 -9.05
N GLY A 18 2.60 4.34 -8.72
CA GLY A 18 3.85 3.71 -9.15
C GLY A 18 3.88 3.40 -10.65
N LEU A 19 2.78 2.95 -11.23
CA LEU A 19 2.68 2.69 -12.68
C LEU A 19 2.79 3.98 -13.48
N GLU A 20 2.12 5.06 -13.07
CA GLU A 20 2.14 6.37 -13.72
C GLU A 20 3.51 7.09 -13.68
N CYS A 21 4.49 6.58 -12.92
CA CYS A 21 5.88 7.00 -13.09
C CYS A 21 6.44 6.65 -14.49
N LEU A 22 5.75 5.79 -15.24
CA LEU A 22 6.04 5.41 -16.61
C LEU A 22 4.95 5.99 -17.54
N LYS A 23 5.36 6.71 -18.57
CA LYS A 23 4.46 7.42 -19.50
C LYS A 23 3.48 6.52 -20.27
N GLU A 24 3.73 5.22 -20.26
CA GLU A 24 2.90 4.21 -20.90
C GLU A 24 1.65 3.84 -20.09
N PHE A 25 1.53 4.32 -18.85
CA PHE A 25 0.43 3.97 -17.95
C PHE A 25 -0.32 5.23 -17.50
N ASP A 26 -1.63 5.21 -17.57
CA ASP A 26 -2.53 6.33 -17.20
C ASP A 26 -3.73 5.78 -16.43
N ALA A 27 -3.86 6.13 -15.16
CA ALA A 27 -5.00 5.74 -14.32
C ALA A 27 -6.19 6.64 -14.66
N LEU A 28 -7.28 6.06 -15.13
CA LEU A 28 -8.47 6.80 -15.56
C LEU A 28 -9.68 6.59 -14.63
N ILE A 29 -9.74 5.44 -13.95
CA ILE A 29 -10.85 5.12 -13.05
C ILE A 29 -10.29 4.49 -11.77
N GLY A 30 -10.72 4.98 -10.60
CA GLY A 30 -10.55 4.33 -9.32
C GLY A 30 -11.90 3.93 -8.74
N LEU A 31 -12.06 2.70 -8.28
CA LEU A 31 -13.23 2.24 -7.53
C LEU A 31 -12.85 1.88 -6.11
N ASP A 32 -13.49 2.51 -5.13
CA ASP A 32 -13.37 2.16 -3.71
C ASP A 32 -14.67 2.49 -2.96
N CYS A 33 -14.90 1.85 -1.82
CA CYS A 33 -16.01 2.18 -0.92
C CYS A 33 -15.65 3.32 0.07
N ASP A 34 -14.37 3.65 0.24
CA ASP A 34 -13.90 4.74 1.12
C ASP A 34 -13.85 6.06 0.37
N LYS A 35 -14.85 6.91 0.58
CA LYS A 35 -14.93 8.24 -0.03
C LYS A 35 -13.72 9.13 0.26
N GLN A 36 -13.11 9.02 1.46
CA GLN A 36 -11.93 9.84 1.79
C GLN A 36 -10.69 9.37 1.04
N ALA A 37 -10.56 8.07 0.83
CA ALA A 37 -9.50 7.51 0.00
C ALA A 37 -9.64 7.95 -1.47
N LEU A 38 -10.86 7.95 -2.01
CA LEU A 38 -11.12 8.44 -3.36
C LEU A 38 -10.81 9.94 -3.55
N ILE A 39 -11.05 10.78 -2.54
CA ILE A 39 -10.62 12.18 -2.59
C ILE A 39 -9.09 12.27 -2.73
N THR A 40 -8.35 11.44 -1.99
CA THR A 40 -6.89 11.34 -2.15
C THR A 40 -6.51 10.86 -3.55
N PHE A 41 -7.17 9.81 -4.04
CA PHE A 41 -6.95 9.26 -5.38
C PHE A 41 -7.13 10.34 -6.46
N GLU A 42 -8.28 11.00 -6.52
CA GLU A 42 -8.60 12.01 -7.55
C GLU A 42 -7.66 13.23 -7.50
N ASN A 43 -7.22 13.65 -6.32
CA ASN A 43 -6.31 14.79 -6.19
C ASN A 43 -4.87 14.47 -6.64
N ASN A 44 -4.46 13.22 -6.64
CA ASN A 44 -3.11 12.82 -7.03
C ASN A 44 -3.04 12.21 -8.45
N HIS A 45 -4.17 11.78 -9.04
CA HIS A 45 -4.27 11.21 -10.38
C HIS A 45 -5.08 12.14 -11.28
N LYS A 46 -4.41 13.03 -12.03
CA LYS A 46 -5.03 14.18 -12.74
C LYS A 46 -6.11 13.81 -13.74
N ASN A 47 -5.98 12.62 -14.37
CA ASN A 47 -6.91 12.18 -15.42
C ASN A 47 -7.97 11.21 -14.89
N ALA A 48 -7.91 10.86 -13.60
CA ALA A 48 -8.73 9.83 -13.03
C ALA A 48 -10.05 10.34 -12.45
N THR A 49 -11.07 9.50 -12.54
CA THR A 49 -12.37 9.68 -11.89
C THR A 49 -12.57 8.61 -10.83
N GLY A 50 -12.90 9.02 -9.61
CA GLY A 50 -13.26 8.13 -8.53
C GLY A 50 -14.72 7.69 -8.61
N VAL A 51 -14.97 6.40 -8.50
CA VAL A 51 -16.31 5.83 -8.34
C VAL A 51 -16.44 5.32 -6.90
N CYS A 52 -17.27 5.99 -6.10
CA CYS A 52 -17.52 5.57 -4.72
C CYS A 52 -18.64 4.55 -4.69
N GLY A 53 -18.37 3.33 -4.21
CA GLY A 53 -19.41 2.32 -4.05
C GLY A 53 -18.87 0.93 -3.72
N ASP A 54 -19.79 0.05 -3.35
CA ASP A 54 -19.51 -1.35 -3.10
C ASP A 54 -19.61 -2.12 -4.43
N ILE A 55 -18.52 -2.77 -4.84
CA ILE A 55 -18.42 -3.53 -6.09
C ILE A 55 -19.43 -4.70 -6.15
N THR A 56 -19.96 -5.15 -5.01
CA THR A 56 -20.99 -6.21 -4.98
C THR A 56 -22.37 -5.71 -5.44
N GLN A 57 -22.58 -4.38 -5.45
CA GLN A 57 -23.81 -3.76 -5.94
C GLN A 57 -23.80 -3.72 -7.46
N ILE A 58 -24.90 -4.24 -8.07
CA ILE A 58 -24.99 -4.39 -9.53
C ILE A 58 -24.92 -3.03 -10.24
N GLU A 59 -25.54 -2.00 -9.66
CA GLU A 59 -25.56 -0.64 -10.23
C GLU A 59 -24.16 -0.02 -10.28
N ILE A 60 -23.35 -0.25 -9.24
CA ILE A 60 -21.95 0.22 -9.19
C ILE A 60 -21.10 -0.53 -10.21
N LYS A 61 -21.27 -1.85 -10.30
CA LYS A 61 -20.54 -2.70 -11.25
C LYS A 61 -20.85 -2.29 -12.69
N GLU A 62 -22.13 -2.14 -13.03
CA GLU A 62 -22.58 -1.68 -14.36
C GLU A 62 -22.05 -0.28 -14.69
N LYS A 63 -22.10 0.67 -13.73
CA LYS A 63 -21.57 2.01 -13.90
C LYS A 63 -20.09 1.97 -14.24
N VAL A 64 -19.29 1.20 -13.49
CA VAL A 64 -17.84 1.06 -13.72
C VAL A 64 -17.56 0.43 -15.08
N ILE A 65 -18.28 -0.64 -15.45
CA ILE A 65 -18.12 -1.30 -16.74
C ILE A 65 -18.44 -0.35 -17.90
N LYS A 66 -19.55 0.37 -17.84
CA LYS A 66 -19.94 1.34 -18.88
C LYS A 66 -18.89 2.46 -19.03
N LEU A 67 -18.42 3.01 -17.92
CA LEU A 67 -17.39 4.05 -17.92
C LEU A 67 -16.06 3.51 -18.49
N ALA A 68 -15.64 2.32 -18.05
CA ALA A 68 -14.43 1.67 -18.53
C ALA A 68 -14.46 1.38 -20.05
N GLN A 69 -15.59 0.93 -20.57
CA GLN A 69 -15.79 0.73 -22.00
C GLN A 69 -15.71 2.04 -22.78
N ALA A 70 -16.35 3.10 -22.28
CA ALA A 70 -16.33 4.42 -22.90
C ALA A 70 -14.93 5.05 -22.99
N LEU A 71 -14.10 4.82 -21.96
CA LEU A 71 -12.71 5.29 -21.91
C LEU A 71 -11.71 4.37 -22.61
N GLY A 72 -12.14 3.18 -23.01
CA GLY A 72 -11.28 2.17 -23.64
C GLY A 72 -10.23 1.61 -22.69
N ILE A 73 -10.64 1.29 -21.45
CA ILE A 73 -9.77 0.65 -20.46
C ILE A 73 -9.24 -0.68 -21.02
N ASN A 74 -7.92 -0.86 -20.95
CA ASN A 74 -7.24 -2.06 -21.41
C ASN A 74 -6.34 -2.72 -20.36
N MET A 75 -6.26 -2.13 -19.16
CA MET A 75 -5.57 -2.68 -18.00
C MET A 75 -6.43 -2.58 -16.75
N ILE A 76 -6.48 -3.64 -15.96
CA ILE A 76 -7.16 -3.65 -14.65
C ILE A 76 -6.12 -3.99 -13.58
N ILE A 77 -6.04 -3.19 -12.53
CA ILE A 77 -5.26 -3.50 -11.34
C ILE A 77 -6.17 -3.51 -10.12
N GLY A 78 -5.73 -4.14 -9.02
CA GLY A 78 -6.48 -4.03 -7.77
C GLY A 78 -6.02 -5.01 -6.70
N GLY A 79 -6.39 -4.68 -5.45
CA GLY A 79 -6.12 -5.47 -4.26
C GLY A 79 -7.42 -5.87 -3.56
N PRO A 80 -8.19 -6.86 -4.06
CA PRO A 80 -9.44 -7.27 -3.41
C PRO A 80 -9.15 -7.72 -1.97
N PRO A 81 -9.89 -7.21 -0.95
CA PRO A 81 -9.63 -7.54 0.43
C PRO A 81 -9.81 -9.04 0.73
N CYS A 82 -8.85 -9.61 1.45
CA CYS A 82 -8.83 -11.01 1.87
C CYS A 82 -8.61 -11.07 3.41
N GLN A 83 -9.57 -10.53 4.16
CA GLN A 83 -9.40 -10.29 5.60
C GLN A 83 -9.47 -11.55 6.47
N GLY A 84 -10.15 -12.60 6.03
CA GLY A 84 -10.26 -13.86 6.76
C GLY A 84 -8.94 -14.62 6.90
N PHE A 85 -7.91 -14.25 6.15
CA PHE A 85 -6.59 -14.90 6.12
C PHE A 85 -5.45 -13.99 6.55
N SER A 86 -5.73 -12.74 6.93
CA SER A 86 -4.69 -11.88 7.47
C SER A 86 -4.35 -12.34 8.90
N ASN A 87 -3.05 -12.39 9.23
CA ASN A 87 -2.57 -12.78 10.58
C ASN A 87 -3.11 -11.89 11.71
N LYS A 88 -3.67 -10.72 11.38
CA LYS A 88 -4.31 -9.78 12.32
C LYS A 88 -5.86 -9.79 12.23
N GLY A 89 -6.45 -10.60 11.35
CA GLY A 89 -7.91 -10.72 11.17
C GLY A 89 -8.56 -11.68 12.16
N LYS A 90 -9.91 -11.73 12.13
CA LYS A 90 -10.71 -12.63 13.00
C LYS A 90 -10.61 -14.11 12.64
N ASN A 91 -9.76 -14.50 11.69
CA ASN A 91 -9.56 -15.87 11.18
C ASN A 91 -10.88 -16.62 10.87
N LEU A 92 -11.85 -15.91 10.28
CA LEU A 92 -13.16 -16.49 9.91
C LEU A 92 -13.04 -17.50 8.75
N GLY A 93 -11.86 -17.60 8.14
CA GLY A 93 -11.60 -18.53 7.04
C GLY A 93 -12.58 -18.35 5.89
N LEU A 94 -13.05 -19.44 5.31
CA LEU A 94 -14.01 -19.47 4.19
C LEU A 94 -15.38 -18.84 4.51
N LYS A 95 -15.69 -18.52 5.76
CA LYS A 95 -16.98 -17.91 6.15
C LYS A 95 -17.01 -16.39 6.04
N ASP A 96 -15.88 -15.72 5.76
CA ASP A 96 -15.85 -14.28 5.57
C ASP A 96 -16.23 -13.92 4.12
N PRO A 97 -17.37 -13.24 3.88
CA PRO A 97 -17.80 -12.90 2.52
C PRO A 97 -16.81 -12.02 1.76
N ARG A 98 -15.98 -11.25 2.48
CA ARG A 98 -14.94 -10.41 1.85
C ARG A 98 -13.83 -11.22 1.18
N ASN A 99 -13.67 -12.49 1.54
CA ASN A 99 -12.72 -13.38 0.87
C ASN A 99 -13.13 -13.73 -0.56
N PHE A 100 -14.36 -13.43 -0.95
CA PHE A 100 -14.90 -13.70 -2.27
C PHE A 100 -14.99 -12.45 -3.16
N LEU A 101 -14.52 -11.28 -2.69
CA LEU A 101 -14.49 -10.06 -3.49
C LEU A 101 -13.57 -10.18 -4.73
N PHE A 102 -12.65 -11.14 -4.74
CA PHE A 102 -11.90 -11.47 -5.96
C PHE A 102 -12.83 -11.98 -7.09
N LEU A 103 -13.99 -12.57 -6.78
CA LEU A 103 -14.97 -12.98 -7.79
C LEU A 103 -15.55 -11.76 -8.51
N GLU A 104 -15.82 -10.70 -7.78
CA GLU A 104 -16.30 -9.44 -8.35
C GLU A 104 -15.25 -8.82 -9.28
N TYR A 105 -13.98 -8.90 -8.88
CA TYR A 105 -12.85 -8.51 -9.74
C TYR A 105 -12.84 -9.32 -11.05
N ILE A 106 -12.99 -10.65 -10.97
CA ILE A 106 -13.02 -11.55 -12.14
C ILE A 106 -14.23 -11.25 -13.04
N GLU A 107 -15.41 -10.94 -12.50
CA GLU A 107 -16.57 -10.54 -13.30
C GLU A 107 -16.31 -9.26 -14.12
N ILE A 108 -15.60 -8.27 -13.55
CA ILE A 108 -15.20 -7.07 -14.31
C ILE A 108 -14.15 -7.43 -15.37
N VAL A 109 -13.16 -8.27 -15.08
CA VAL A 109 -12.19 -8.76 -16.06
C VAL A 109 -12.91 -9.47 -17.22
N LYS A 110 -13.89 -10.33 -16.91
CA LYS A 110 -14.72 -11.04 -17.91
C LYS A 110 -15.51 -10.08 -18.81
N ALA A 111 -16.07 -9.01 -18.21
CA ALA A 111 -16.89 -8.03 -18.94
C ALA A 111 -16.04 -7.12 -19.84
N LEU A 112 -14.88 -6.69 -19.38
CA LEU A 112 -14.02 -5.71 -20.06
C LEU A 112 -12.96 -6.34 -20.97
N LYS A 113 -12.56 -7.59 -20.70
CA LYS A 113 -11.50 -8.33 -21.41
C LYS A 113 -10.23 -7.49 -21.62
N PRO A 114 -9.61 -6.97 -20.55
CA PRO A 114 -8.40 -6.15 -20.66
C PRO A 114 -7.24 -6.93 -21.28
N GLU A 115 -6.25 -6.24 -21.84
CA GLU A 115 -5.03 -6.89 -22.34
C GLU A 115 -4.21 -7.51 -21.20
N ILE A 116 -4.22 -6.84 -20.04
CA ILE A 116 -3.51 -7.26 -18.84
C ILE A 116 -4.32 -6.90 -17.59
N PHE A 117 -4.21 -7.73 -16.57
CA PHE A 117 -4.68 -7.40 -15.23
C PHE A 117 -3.67 -7.83 -14.19
N ILE A 118 -3.73 -7.18 -13.00
CA ILE A 118 -2.89 -7.52 -11.84
C ILE A 118 -3.75 -7.56 -10.59
N ILE A 119 -3.73 -8.70 -9.90
CA ILE A 119 -4.32 -8.87 -8.57
C ILE A 119 -3.19 -8.82 -7.54
N GLU A 120 -3.24 -7.88 -6.61
CA GLU A 120 -2.38 -7.85 -5.42
C GLU A 120 -3.12 -8.41 -4.22
N ASN A 121 -2.41 -9.12 -3.34
CA ASN A 121 -2.99 -9.57 -2.09
C ASN A 121 -1.92 -9.88 -1.02
N VAL A 122 -2.36 -10.18 0.20
CA VAL A 122 -1.46 -10.69 1.24
C VAL A 122 -0.84 -12.03 0.81
N LYS A 123 0.42 -12.28 1.20
CA LYS A 123 1.16 -13.49 0.80
C LYS A 123 0.42 -14.79 1.08
N ASN A 124 -0.38 -14.81 2.14
CA ASN A 124 -1.12 -15.99 2.54
C ASN A 124 -2.21 -16.40 1.53
N LEU A 125 -2.63 -15.54 0.59
CA LEU A 125 -3.57 -15.91 -0.46
C LEU A 125 -3.14 -17.18 -1.22
N ILE A 126 -1.83 -17.31 -1.47
CA ILE A 126 -1.28 -18.42 -2.26
C ILE A 126 -1.42 -19.77 -1.52
N SER A 127 -1.28 -19.79 -0.20
CA SER A 127 -1.24 -21.01 0.60
C SER A 127 -2.47 -21.24 1.47
N CYS A 128 -3.31 -20.21 1.68
CA CYS A 128 -4.47 -20.33 2.55
C CYS A 128 -5.49 -21.34 2.01
N ALA A 129 -6.23 -21.99 2.91
CA ALA A 129 -7.17 -23.03 2.58
C ALA A 129 -6.58 -24.10 1.62
N LYS A 130 -5.31 -24.48 1.84
CA LYS A 130 -4.55 -25.45 1.01
C LYS A 130 -4.43 -25.02 -0.47
N GLY A 131 -4.37 -23.71 -0.74
CA GLY A 131 -4.26 -23.17 -2.09
C GLY A 131 -5.60 -22.97 -2.84
N TYR A 132 -6.72 -23.26 -2.21
CA TYR A 132 -8.05 -23.18 -2.83
C TYR A 132 -8.29 -21.87 -3.59
N PHE A 133 -7.97 -20.71 -2.98
CA PHE A 133 -8.24 -19.41 -3.63
C PHE A 133 -7.39 -19.17 -4.86
N LEU A 134 -6.12 -19.58 -4.82
CA LEU A 134 -5.24 -19.46 -5.98
C LEU A 134 -5.74 -20.34 -7.14
N GLU A 135 -6.11 -21.58 -6.85
CA GLU A 135 -6.61 -22.49 -7.89
C GLU A 135 -7.95 -22.02 -8.46
N GLU A 136 -8.86 -21.52 -7.64
CA GLU A 136 -10.13 -20.94 -8.09
C GLU A 136 -9.91 -19.72 -9.02
N ILE A 137 -8.97 -18.83 -8.66
CA ILE A 137 -8.59 -17.67 -9.49
C ILE A 137 -7.99 -18.16 -10.82
N LYS A 138 -7.09 -19.14 -10.77
CA LYS A 138 -6.44 -19.70 -11.97
C LYS A 138 -7.44 -20.35 -12.91
N GLU A 139 -8.31 -21.21 -12.39
CA GLU A 139 -9.31 -21.92 -13.21
C GLU A 139 -10.19 -20.93 -13.97
N ARG A 140 -10.76 -19.94 -13.26
CA ARG A 140 -11.67 -18.96 -13.85
C ARG A 140 -10.99 -18.07 -14.89
N LEU A 141 -9.78 -17.60 -14.62
CA LEU A 141 -9.09 -16.67 -15.49
C LEU A 141 -8.43 -17.37 -16.69
N ASN A 142 -7.93 -18.61 -16.52
CA ASN A 142 -7.48 -19.43 -17.63
C ASN A 142 -8.62 -19.76 -18.60
N ALA A 143 -9.84 -20.03 -18.08
CA ALA A 143 -11.02 -20.25 -18.90
C ALA A 143 -11.41 -19.02 -19.74
N LEU A 144 -10.98 -17.81 -19.35
CA LEU A 144 -11.15 -16.59 -20.14
C LEU A 144 -10.02 -16.35 -21.15
N GLY A 145 -9.03 -17.25 -21.24
CA GLY A 145 -7.93 -17.20 -22.21
C GLY A 145 -6.70 -16.43 -21.74
N TYR A 146 -6.58 -16.09 -20.45
CA TYR A 146 -5.40 -15.41 -19.92
C TYR A 146 -4.27 -16.38 -19.59
N GLN A 147 -3.04 -15.96 -19.90
CA GLN A 147 -1.84 -16.61 -19.40
C GLN A 147 -1.50 -16.01 -18.04
N LEU A 148 -1.42 -16.84 -17.00
CA LEU A 148 -1.25 -16.40 -15.63
C LEU A 148 0.18 -16.67 -15.14
N SER A 149 0.75 -15.65 -14.51
CA SER A 149 1.98 -15.76 -13.73
C SER A 149 1.71 -15.26 -12.31
N TYR A 150 2.33 -15.85 -11.29
CA TYR A 150 2.18 -15.40 -9.91
C TYR A 150 3.46 -15.56 -9.11
N GLN A 151 3.69 -14.61 -8.18
CA GLN A 151 4.85 -14.62 -7.29
C GLN A 151 4.58 -13.83 -6.01
N ILE A 152 5.27 -14.20 -4.92
CA ILE A 152 5.36 -13.37 -3.72
C ILE A 152 6.56 -12.44 -3.90
N LEU A 153 6.31 -11.13 -3.79
CA LEU A 153 7.34 -10.10 -3.87
C LEU A 153 7.50 -9.42 -2.52
N ASN A 154 8.74 -9.06 -2.17
CA ASN A 154 9.02 -8.25 -1.01
C ASN A 154 9.39 -6.83 -1.45
N ALA A 155 8.65 -5.84 -0.99
CA ALA A 155 8.82 -4.44 -1.38
C ALA A 155 10.25 -3.90 -1.12
N LYS A 156 10.94 -4.39 -0.06
CA LYS A 156 12.33 -3.99 0.25
C LYS A 156 13.31 -4.26 -0.88
N ASP A 157 13.04 -5.26 -1.71
CA ASP A 157 13.92 -5.66 -2.81
C ASP A 157 13.83 -4.68 -4.00
N TYR A 158 12.88 -3.73 -3.94
CA TYR A 158 12.59 -2.73 -4.99
C TYR A 158 12.74 -1.29 -4.48
N GLY A 159 13.63 -1.06 -3.49
CA GLY A 159 13.94 0.28 -2.99
C GLY A 159 12.89 0.87 -2.03
N VAL A 160 11.96 0.06 -1.56
CA VAL A 160 11.00 0.46 -0.52
C VAL A 160 11.62 0.21 0.86
N PRO A 161 11.70 1.21 1.76
CA PRO A 161 12.30 1.02 3.08
C PRO A 161 11.41 0.23 4.05
N GLN A 162 10.74 -0.83 3.53
CA GLN A 162 9.79 -1.64 4.28
C GLN A 162 9.85 -3.11 3.87
N ASN A 163 9.91 -3.98 4.87
CA ASN A 163 9.74 -5.43 4.70
C ASN A 163 8.24 -5.75 4.57
N ARG A 164 7.73 -5.74 3.31
CA ARG A 164 6.32 -5.97 2.99
C ARG A 164 6.18 -7.02 1.88
N GLU A 165 5.77 -8.21 2.26
CA GLU A 165 5.55 -9.32 1.33
C GLU A 165 4.10 -9.33 0.83
N ARG A 166 3.93 -9.39 -0.48
CA ARG A 166 2.62 -9.45 -1.16
C ARG A 166 2.63 -10.47 -2.28
N ALA A 167 1.51 -11.13 -2.48
CA ALA A 167 1.28 -11.98 -3.63
C ALA A 167 0.80 -11.12 -4.79
N PHE A 168 1.37 -11.35 -5.97
CA PHE A 168 0.92 -10.75 -7.22
C PHE A 168 0.54 -11.86 -8.18
N ILE A 169 -0.63 -11.72 -8.81
CA ILE A 169 -1.10 -12.57 -9.91
C ILE A 169 -1.27 -11.64 -11.11
N VAL A 170 -0.52 -11.90 -12.17
CA VAL A 170 -0.57 -11.15 -13.42
C VAL A 170 -1.17 -12.04 -14.49
N GLY A 171 -2.21 -11.57 -15.16
CA GLY A 171 -2.80 -12.22 -16.31
C GLY A 171 -2.69 -11.35 -17.54
N ALA A 172 -2.22 -11.93 -18.66
CA ALA A 172 -2.12 -11.25 -19.92
C ALA A 172 -2.74 -12.10 -21.04
N SER A 173 -3.44 -11.45 -22.00
CA SER A 173 -4.14 -12.15 -23.08
C SER A 173 -3.30 -12.33 -24.34
N ARG A 174 -2.23 -11.53 -24.52
CA ARG A 174 -1.42 -11.49 -25.75
C ARG A 174 0.05 -11.83 -25.56
N PHE A 175 0.52 -11.93 -24.33
CA PHE A 175 1.90 -12.24 -23.98
C PHE A 175 1.96 -13.00 -22.66
N SER A 176 3.11 -13.57 -22.33
CA SER A 176 3.35 -14.16 -21.00
C SER A 176 4.17 -13.18 -20.16
N PHE A 177 3.63 -12.79 -18.99
CA PHE A 177 4.36 -11.96 -18.06
C PHE A 177 5.45 -12.79 -17.35
N ASP A 178 6.67 -12.24 -17.30
CA ASP A 178 7.81 -12.92 -16.71
C ASP A 178 8.36 -12.11 -15.52
N PHE A 179 8.18 -12.64 -14.31
CA PHE A 179 8.70 -12.03 -13.08
C PHE A 179 10.24 -11.91 -13.04
N ASN A 180 10.98 -12.65 -13.87
CA ASN A 180 12.43 -12.51 -13.97
C ASN A 180 12.89 -11.16 -14.57
N PHE A 181 11.95 -10.39 -15.15
CA PHE A 181 12.22 -9.02 -15.59
C PHE A 181 12.15 -7.97 -14.48
N LEU A 182 11.78 -8.36 -13.26
CA LEU A 182 11.89 -7.48 -12.12
C LEU A 182 13.36 -7.26 -11.76
N GLU A 183 13.76 -6.00 -11.69
CA GLU A 183 15.12 -5.61 -11.33
C GLU A 183 15.15 -5.17 -9.87
N PRO A 184 15.90 -5.86 -8.99
CA PRO A 184 16.12 -5.43 -7.63
C PRO A 184 16.79 -4.05 -7.57
N SER A 185 16.45 -3.28 -6.55
CA SER A 185 17.04 -1.97 -6.25
C SER A 185 17.92 -2.05 -5.00
N GLN A 186 18.73 -1.02 -4.80
CA GLN A 186 19.48 -0.86 -3.55
C GLN A 186 18.52 -0.80 -2.37
N SER A 187 18.90 -1.46 -1.27
CA SER A 187 18.15 -1.42 -0.02
C SER A 187 18.17 -0.03 0.60
N VAL A 188 17.01 0.44 1.07
CA VAL A 188 16.82 1.73 1.76
C VAL A 188 16.38 1.42 3.18
N ASN A 189 17.01 2.05 4.17
CA ASN A 189 16.68 1.89 5.58
C ASN A 189 15.79 3.04 6.10
N VAL A 190 15.40 2.97 7.36
CA VAL A 190 14.53 3.99 8.00
C VAL A 190 15.23 5.35 8.05
N GLN A 191 16.55 5.39 8.30
CA GLN A 191 17.32 6.64 8.35
C GLN A 191 17.29 7.34 6.99
N ASP A 192 17.57 6.59 5.92
CA ASP A 192 17.51 7.12 4.56
C ASP A 192 16.13 7.70 4.23
N ALA A 193 15.07 7.13 4.81
CA ALA A 193 13.70 7.51 4.48
C ALA A 193 13.21 8.74 5.25
N ILE A 194 13.48 8.86 6.56
CA ILE A 194 12.79 9.82 7.42
C ILE A 194 13.66 10.66 8.33
N SER A 195 15.01 10.54 8.32
CA SER A 195 15.86 11.26 9.29
C SER A 195 15.75 12.78 9.18
N ASP A 196 15.46 13.32 8.01
CA ASP A 196 15.22 14.74 7.78
C ASP A 196 13.86 15.23 8.30
N LEU A 197 12.98 14.32 8.72
CA LEU A 197 11.67 14.62 9.30
C LEU A 197 11.62 14.44 10.83
N ALA A 198 12.73 14.15 11.47
CA ALA A 198 12.78 13.71 12.87
C ALA A 198 12.89 14.88 13.88
N TYR A 199 11.97 15.85 13.83
CA TYR A 199 11.99 17.00 14.75
C TYR A 199 10.69 17.25 15.53
N LEU A 200 9.61 16.53 15.23
CA LEU A 200 8.32 16.71 15.89
C LEU A 200 8.20 15.91 17.19
N CYS A 201 7.67 16.52 18.24
CA CYS A 201 7.16 15.82 19.41
C CYS A 201 5.70 15.36 19.23
N SER A 202 5.14 14.68 20.24
CA SER A 202 3.72 14.31 20.26
C SER A 202 2.82 15.54 20.14
N ASN A 203 1.79 15.49 19.33
CA ASN A 203 0.83 16.57 19.07
C ASN A 203 1.38 17.79 18.29
N GLU A 204 2.60 17.72 17.77
CA GLU A 204 3.18 18.78 16.94
C GLU A 204 2.98 18.53 15.44
N GLY A 205 3.26 19.59 14.66
CA GLY A 205 3.17 19.57 13.21
C GLY A 205 1.83 20.03 12.67
N ALA A 206 1.74 20.09 11.35
CA ALA A 206 0.57 20.57 10.63
C ALA A 206 0.33 19.75 9.36
N PHE A 207 -0.83 19.98 8.73
CA PHE A 207 -1.15 19.38 7.43
C PHE A 207 -0.15 19.81 6.35
N GLU A 208 0.23 21.10 6.35
CA GLU A 208 1.23 21.69 5.45
C GLU A 208 2.26 22.45 6.29
N SER A 209 3.54 22.32 5.96
CA SER A 209 4.66 23.03 6.60
C SER A 209 5.85 23.18 5.66
N ASP A 210 6.86 23.92 6.09
CA ASP A 210 8.16 23.95 5.43
C ASP A 210 9.03 22.77 5.85
N TYR A 211 10.04 22.45 5.04
CA TYR A 211 11.12 21.55 5.42
C TYR A 211 12.10 22.32 6.34
N LEU A 212 12.27 21.82 7.57
CA LEU A 212 13.17 22.47 8.54
C LEU A 212 14.59 21.89 8.49
N ASN A 213 14.74 20.63 8.07
CA ASN A 213 16.04 19.96 7.99
C ASN A 213 16.50 19.79 6.55
N PRO A 214 17.81 19.80 6.28
CA PRO A 214 18.35 19.54 4.95
C PRO A 214 18.16 18.07 4.56
N ILE A 215 18.24 17.79 3.26
CA ILE A 215 18.28 16.45 2.71
C ILE A 215 19.54 15.74 3.19
N GLN A 216 19.41 14.51 3.66
CA GLN A 216 20.49 13.69 4.24
C GLN A 216 20.77 12.41 3.44
N SER A 217 19.90 12.06 2.46
CA SER A 217 20.05 10.87 1.62
C SER A 217 19.52 11.10 0.20
N SER A 218 19.98 10.28 -0.72
CA SER A 218 19.45 10.27 -2.10
C SER A 218 17.97 9.90 -2.15
N TYR A 219 17.52 9.06 -1.23
CA TYR A 219 16.10 8.71 -1.12
C TYR A 219 15.25 9.92 -0.73
N GLN A 220 15.67 10.70 0.26
CA GLN A 220 14.99 11.94 0.65
C GLN A 220 14.98 12.97 -0.49
N ALA A 221 16.07 13.09 -1.23
CA ALA A 221 16.13 13.95 -2.41
C ALA A 221 15.06 13.54 -3.45
N LEU A 222 14.90 12.23 -3.67
CA LEU A 222 13.89 11.72 -4.57
C LEU A 222 12.46 11.95 -4.04
N MET A 223 12.22 11.76 -2.73
CA MET A 223 10.91 11.98 -2.12
C MET A 223 10.48 13.46 -2.16
N ARG A 224 11.42 14.39 -1.98
CA ARG A 224 11.16 15.84 -2.03
C ARG A 224 11.06 16.41 -3.44
N LYS A 225 11.45 15.63 -4.46
CA LYS A 225 11.38 16.09 -5.83
C LYS A 225 9.96 16.59 -6.16
N ASP A 226 9.88 17.78 -6.73
CA ASP A 226 8.62 18.43 -7.11
C ASP A 226 7.65 18.72 -5.94
N SER A 227 8.16 18.76 -4.68
CA SER A 227 7.38 19.09 -3.50
C SER A 227 8.00 20.30 -2.76
N PRO A 228 7.55 21.53 -3.01
CA PRO A 228 8.09 22.72 -2.35
C PRO A 228 7.70 22.82 -0.86
N LYS A 229 6.68 22.10 -0.45
CA LYS A 229 6.16 22.04 0.92
C LYS A 229 6.09 20.60 1.41
N LEU A 230 6.06 20.44 2.72
CA LEU A 230 5.87 19.16 3.40
C LEU A 230 4.41 19.01 3.82
N TYR A 231 3.75 17.92 3.38
CA TYR A 231 2.34 17.63 3.70
C TYR A 231 2.20 16.41 4.60
N ASN A 232 1.12 16.38 5.39
CA ASN A 232 0.76 15.26 6.27
C ASN A 232 1.79 14.93 7.36
N HIS A 233 2.68 15.88 7.72
CA HIS A 233 3.66 15.70 8.77
C HIS A 233 3.15 16.24 10.10
N GLN A 234 2.19 15.52 10.70
CA GLN A 234 1.56 15.86 11.97
C GLN A 234 1.55 14.65 12.91
N ALA A 235 2.20 14.82 14.05
CA ALA A 235 2.30 13.79 15.08
C ALA A 235 0.96 13.50 15.75
N THR A 236 0.78 12.26 16.17
CA THR A 236 -0.40 11.88 16.96
C THR A 236 -0.33 12.51 18.35
N ASN A 237 -1.47 13.00 18.84
CA ASN A 237 -1.63 13.39 20.23
C ASN A 237 -1.78 12.13 21.08
N HIS A 238 -0.70 11.69 21.71
CA HIS A 238 -0.69 10.52 22.58
C HIS A 238 -1.15 10.86 23.99
N SER A 239 -1.84 9.93 24.65
CA SER A 239 -2.19 10.06 26.06
C SER A 239 -0.92 10.12 26.94
N GLN A 240 -1.03 10.78 28.10
CA GLN A 240 0.09 10.86 29.05
C GLN A 240 0.62 9.47 29.44
N ALA A 241 -0.25 8.50 29.65
CA ALA A 241 0.15 7.12 29.94
C ALA A 241 0.93 6.45 28.78
N ALA A 242 0.62 6.78 27.53
CA ALA A 242 1.39 6.29 26.39
C ALA A 242 2.76 6.95 26.31
N LEU A 243 2.84 8.26 26.55
CA LEU A 243 4.10 9.00 26.58
C LEU A 243 5.03 8.50 27.69
N GLU A 244 4.50 8.25 28.89
CA GLU A 244 5.29 7.69 30.00
C GLU A 244 5.86 6.32 29.66
N LYS A 245 5.07 5.43 29.02
CA LYS A 245 5.59 4.14 28.54
C LYS A 245 6.68 4.32 27.49
N LEU A 246 6.48 5.20 26.51
CA LEU A 246 7.47 5.45 25.48
C LEU A 246 8.79 6.01 26.03
N LYS A 247 8.75 6.78 27.11
CA LYS A 247 9.95 7.28 27.80
C LYS A 247 10.77 6.16 28.45
N LEU A 248 10.14 5.07 28.86
CA LEU A 248 10.80 3.89 29.43
C LEU A 248 11.42 2.97 28.37
N ILE A 249 11.06 3.14 27.11
CA ILE A 249 11.57 2.32 26.00
C ILE A 249 12.79 3.02 25.40
N ASN A 250 13.94 2.34 25.46
CA ASN A 250 15.17 2.87 24.90
C ASN A 250 15.08 3.04 23.37
N LYS A 251 16.01 3.79 22.80
CA LYS A 251 16.14 3.95 21.35
C LYS A 251 16.21 2.58 20.67
N GLU A 252 15.42 2.42 19.59
CA GLU A 252 15.39 1.21 18.76
C GLU A 252 15.00 -0.09 19.47
N GLN A 253 14.45 -0.04 20.69
CA GLN A 253 13.97 -1.18 21.45
C GLN A 253 12.44 -1.23 21.51
N GLY A 254 11.87 -2.14 22.30
CA GLY A 254 10.45 -2.35 22.40
C GLY A 254 9.96 -2.64 23.82
N LYS A 255 8.84 -3.34 23.92
CA LYS A 255 8.15 -3.57 25.19
C LYS A 255 8.97 -4.39 26.21
N GLU A 256 10.06 -5.03 25.78
CA GLU A 256 11.00 -5.72 26.66
C GLU A 256 11.65 -4.78 27.67
N CYS A 257 11.72 -3.47 27.39
CA CYS A 257 12.17 -2.44 28.31
C CYS A 257 11.15 -2.10 29.40
N LEU A 258 9.88 -2.45 29.18
CA LEU A 258 8.82 -2.08 30.11
C LEU A 258 8.74 -3.08 31.28
N PRO A 259 8.46 -2.61 32.51
CA PRO A 259 8.04 -3.46 33.60
C PRO A 259 6.85 -4.34 33.22
N LYS A 260 6.80 -5.58 33.70
CA LYS A 260 5.78 -6.56 33.32
C LYS A 260 4.34 -6.08 33.52
N ASN A 261 4.08 -5.29 34.57
CA ASN A 261 2.77 -4.71 34.85
C ASN A 261 2.32 -3.67 33.80
N LEU A 262 3.24 -3.14 32.98
CA LEU A 262 2.95 -2.19 31.91
C LEU A 262 2.83 -2.84 30.53
N HIS A 263 3.06 -4.15 30.39
CA HIS A 263 2.97 -4.85 29.10
C HIS A 263 1.57 -4.84 28.48
N GLY A 264 0.50 -4.74 29.30
CA GLY A 264 -0.88 -4.81 28.83
C GLY A 264 -1.30 -6.23 28.38
N LYS A 265 -2.54 -6.36 27.86
CA LYS A 265 -3.09 -7.64 27.41
C LYS A 265 -2.72 -8.03 25.97
N GLN A 266 -1.87 -7.26 25.32
CA GLN A 266 -1.54 -7.47 23.89
C GLN A 266 -0.60 -8.68 23.72
N GLN A 267 -1.01 -9.60 22.85
CA GLN A 267 -0.30 -10.86 22.62
C GLN A 267 0.93 -10.71 21.70
N PHE A 268 0.97 -9.68 20.85
CA PHE A 268 2.06 -9.52 19.88
C PHE A 268 3.35 -9.01 20.54
N LYS A 269 4.47 -9.68 20.26
CA LYS A 269 5.80 -9.30 20.75
C LYS A 269 6.24 -7.91 20.25
N SER A 270 5.82 -7.52 19.07
CA SER A 270 6.20 -6.27 18.39
C SER A 270 5.50 -5.01 18.92
N THR A 271 4.53 -5.13 19.85
CA THR A 271 3.84 -3.96 20.41
C THR A 271 4.81 -3.05 21.16
N TRP A 272 4.58 -1.73 21.08
CA TRP A 272 5.45 -0.71 21.68
C TRP A 272 6.87 -0.66 21.10
N GLY A 273 7.12 -1.34 19.97
CA GLY A 273 8.43 -1.35 19.33
C GLY A 273 8.74 0.00 18.67
N ARG A 274 10.01 0.41 18.78
CA ARG A 274 10.58 1.51 18.01
C ARG A 274 11.17 0.98 16.71
N LEU A 275 11.07 1.78 15.65
CA LEU A 275 11.84 1.54 14.43
C LEU A 275 13.34 1.66 14.72
N SER A 276 14.15 1.04 13.88
CA SER A 276 15.61 1.13 13.95
C SER A 276 16.16 1.88 12.74
N TRP A 277 17.00 2.88 12.96
CA TRP A 277 17.55 3.73 11.92
C TRP A 277 18.23 2.93 10.79
N ASN A 278 19.07 1.99 11.15
CA ASN A 278 19.90 1.22 10.22
C ASN A 278 19.18 -0.04 9.65
N LYS A 279 17.88 -0.18 9.88
CA LYS A 279 17.10 -1.32 9.39
C LYS A 279 15.98 -0.91 8.46
N VAL A 280 15.55 -1.83 7.65
CA VAL A 280 14.30 -1.74 6.90
C VAL A 280 13.14 -1.82 7.90
N SER A 281 12.12 -0.96 7.74
CA SER A 281 10.93 -0.99 8.59
C SER A 281 10.19 -2.32 8.48
N PRO A 282 9.59 -2.84 9.57
CA PRO A 282 8.52 -3.83 9.45
C PRO A 282 7.36 -3.32 8.59
N THR A 283 6.44 -4.21 8.23
CA THR A 283 5.24 -3.82 7.49
C THR A 283 4.44 -2.76 8.23
N ILE A 284 4.25 -1.60 7.62
CA ILE A 284 3.34 -0.54 8.09
C ILE A 284 1.90 -1.04 7.94
N ASP A 285 1.15 -0.98 9.02
CA ASP A 285 -0.27 -1.35 9.05
C ASP A 285 -1.20 -0.11 9.09
N THR A 286 -2.49 -0.34 9.16
CA THR A 286 -3.51 0.72 9.14
C THR A 286 -3.65 1.49 10.46
N ARG A 287 -2.87 1.14 11.49
CA ARG A 287 -2.88 1.73 12.84
C ARG A 287 -1.47 2.07 13.31
N PHE A 288 -0.61 2.45 12.39
CA PHE A 288 0.76 2.87 12.72
C PHE A 288 0.82 4.13 13.60
N ASP A 289 -0.28 4.87 13.70
CA ASP A 289 -0.46 6.00 14.62
C ASP A 289 -0.54 5.58 16.10
N THR A 290 -0.57 4.28 16.39
CA THR A 290 -0.77 3.73 17.74
C THR A 290 0.43 2.87 18.15
N PRO A 291 1.25 3.29 19.15
CA PRO A 291 2.46 2.56 19.56
C PRO A 291 2.17 1.14 20.05
N SER A 292 1.00 0.93 20.67
CA SER A 292 0.60 -0.38 21.19
C SER A 292 0.18 -1.40 20.11
N ASN A 293 0.15 -1.01 18.83
CA ASN A 293 -0.32 -1.90 17.76
C ASN A 293 0.81 -2.60 16.99
N GLY A 294 2.06 -2.25 17.24
CA GLY A 294 3.20 -2.85 16.54
C GLY A 294 4.51 -2.11 16.79
N THR A 295 5.47 -2.30 15.89
CA THR A 295 6.72 -1.54 15.82
C THR A 295 6.47 -0.26 15.00
N ASN A 296 5.76 0.67 15.60
CA ASN A 296 5.27 1.88 14.94
C ASN A 296 5.81 3.18 15.58
N SER A 297 6.68 3.06 16.60
CA SER A 297 7.24 4.24 17.26
C SER A 297 8.49 4.72 16.53
N HIS A 298 8.66 6.06 16.50
CA HIS A 298 9.85 6.69 15.96
C HIS A 298 11.11 6.15 16.69
N PRO A 299 12.24 5.97 16.00
CA PRO A 299 13.45 5.39 16.61
C PRO A 299 13.90 6.06 17.93
N GLU A 300 13.75 7.39 18.03
CA GLU A 300 14.22 8.19 19.18
C GLU A 300 13.12 8.97 19.88
N LEU A 301 12.18 9.56 19.13
CA LEU A 301 11.15 10.43 19.69
C LEU A 301 10.05 9.63 20.40
N HIS A 302 9.44 10.21 21.44
CA HIS A 302 8.41 9.54 22.24
C HIS A 302 7.02 9.65 21.57
N ARG A 303 6.91 9.11 20.35
CA ARG A 303 5.67 9.09 19.57
C ARG A 303 5.67 7.95 18.55
N SER A 304 4.50 7.62 18.02
CA SER A 304 4.41 6.86 16.78
C SER A 304 4.88 7.69 15.58
N ILE A 305 5.18 7.03 14.47
CA ILE A 305 5.50 7.72 13.22
C ILE A 305 4.31 8.55 12.72
N THR A 306 4.61 9.65 12.04
CA THR A 306 3.61 10.52 11.41
C THR A 306 3.09 9.90 10.11
N PRO A 307 1.95 10.37 9.56
CA PRO A 307 1.50 9.95 8.23
C PRO A 307 2.55 10.17 7.14
N ARG A 308 3.30 11.28 7.14
CA ARG A 308 4.36 11.52 6.14
C ARG A 308 5.54 10.56 6.30
N GLU A 309 5.97 10.29 7.52
CA GLU A 309 7.02 9.28 7.78
C GLU A 309 6.58 7.90 7.27
N ALA A 310 5.35 7.50 7.56
CA ALA A 310 4.79 6.25 7.07
C ALA A 310 4.65 6.24 5.53
N ALA A 311 4.23 7.34 4.92
CA ALA A 311 4.12 7.47 3.48
C ALA A 311 5.48 7.32 2.78
N ARG A 312 6.53 7.93 3.31
CA ARG A 312 7.90 7.73 2.81
C ARG A 312 8.40 6.30 2.99
N ILE A 313 8.08 5.66 4.11
CA ILE A 313 8.40 4.24 4.34
C ILE A 313 7.63 3.34 3.34
N GLN A 314 6.48 3.78 2.85
CA GLN A 314 5.72 3.14 1.77
C GLN A 314 6.16 3.60 0.36
N SER A 315 7.20 4.42 0.23
CA SER A 315 7.71 5.01 -1.01
C SER A 315 6.78 5.98 -1.75
N PHE A 316 5.84 6.63 -1.05
CA PHE A 316 5.14 7.78 -1.60
C PHE A 316 6.03 9.03 -1.58
N SER A 317 6.10 9.75 -2.69
CA SER A 317 6.77 11.06 -2.77
C SER A 317 6.05 12.11 -1.93
N ASP A 318 6.73 13.21 -1.58
CA ASP A 318 6.16 14.21 -0.69
C ASP A 318 5.06 15.06 -1.35
N ASN A 319 5.07 15.15 -2.69
CA ASN A 319 4.01 15.79 -3.46
C ASN A 319 2.72 14.93 -3.52
N TYR A 320 2.75 13.67 -3.06
CA TYR A 320 1.55 12.86 -2.90
C TYR A 320 0.84 13.23 -1.60
N ILE A 321 -0.29 13.90 -1.69
CA ILE A 321 -1.00 14.48 -0.55
C ILE A 321 -2.18 13.60 -0.16
N PHE A 322 -2.26 13.23 1.12
CA PHE A 322 -3.36 12.42 1.65
C PHE A 322 -4.42 13.29 2.28
N TYR A 323 -5.67 13.08 1.89
CA TYR A 323 -6.82 13.82 2.38
C TYR A 323 -7.69 12.95 3.29
N GLY A 324 -8.35 13.60 4.26
CA GLY A 324 -9.23 12.96 5.20
C GLY A 324 -8.80 13.10 6.66
N ASN A 325 -9.56 12.47 7.56
CA ASN A 325 -9.17 12.43 8.97
C ASN A 325 -7.97 11.47 9.18
N LYS A 326 -7.27 11.61 10.30
CA LYS A 326 -6.06 10.83 10.60
C LYS A 326 -6.27 9.32 10.46
N THR A 327 -7.38 8.79 10.95
CA THR A 327 -7.68 7.35 10.87
C THR A 327 -7.80 6.88 9.43
N SER A 328 -8.45 7.66 8.57
CA SER A 328 -8.54 7.36 7.14
C SER A 328 -7.16 7.44 6.47
N VAL A 329 -6.39 8.50 6.72
CA VAL A 329 -5.04 8.64 6.18
C VAL A 329 -4.13 7.46 6.57
N CYS A 330 -4.20 7.01 7.84
CA CYS A 330 -3.46 5.83 8.27
C CYS A 330 -3.88 4.55 7.52
N LYS A 331 -5.19 4.38 7.27
CA LYS A 331 -5.69 3.25 6.47
C LYS A 331 -5.24 3.34 5.01
N GLN A 332 -5.32 4.51 4.41
CA GLN A 332 -4.89 4.78 3.04
C GLN A 332 -3.43 4.37 2.84
N ILE A 333 -2.53 4.84 3.71
CA ILE A 333 -1.10 4.55 3.63
C ILE A 333 -0.82 3.07 3.95
N GLY A 334 -1.40 2.52 5.03
CA GLY A 334 -1.13 1.15 5.48
C GLY A 334 -1.62 0.07 4.52
N ASN A 335 -2.72 0.31 3.79
CA ASN A 335 -3.27 -0.63 2.81
C ASN A 335 -2.58 -0.54 1.45
N ALA A 336 -1.92 0.56 1.13
CA ALA A 336 -1.39 0.81 -0.20
C ALA A 336 -0.40 -0.25 -0.69
N VAL A 337 -0.41 -0.47 -2.00
CA VAL A 337 0.74 -1.05 -2.72
C VAL A 337 1.81 0.03 -2.80
N PRO A 338 3.06 -0.24 -2.37
CA PRO A 338 4.12 0.76 -2.45
C PRO A 338 4.41 1.20 -3.89
N PRO A 339 4.44 2.52 -4.18
CA PRO A 339 4.66 3.01 -5.54
C PRO A 339 5.93 2.46 -6.22
N PHE A 340 7.05 2.28 -5.50
CA PHE A 340 8.26 1.74 -6.12
C PHE A 340 8.13 0.26 -6.50
N LEU A 341 7.37 -0.53 -5.74
CA LEU A 341 7.07 -1.91 -6.13
C LEU A 341 6.18 -1.95 -7.38
N ALA A 342 5.19 -1.06 -7.45
CA ALA A 342 4.33 -0.91 -8.62
C ALA A 342 5.12 -0.44 -9.86
N LEU A 343 6.05 0.50 -9.69
CA LEU A 343 6.97 0.94 -10.75
C LEU A 343 7.83 -0.22 -11.29
N ALA A 344 8.36 -1.08 -10.39
CA ALA A 344 9.12 -2.25 -10.80
C ALA A 344 8.27 -3.23 -11.63
N LEU A 345 7.01 -3.46 -11.23
CA LEU A 345 6.05 -4.27 -12.01
C LEU A 345 5.77 -3.65 -13.37
N GLY A 346 5.54 -2.34 -13.44
CA GLY A 346 5.32 -1.63 -14.71
C GLY A 346 6.50 -1.79 -15.68
N LYS A 347 7.73 -1.65 -15.19
CA LYS A 347 8.94 -1.89 -15.99
C LYS A 347 9.02 -3.33 -16.51
N ALA A 348 8.69 -4.31 -15.66
CA ALA A 348 8.69 -5.72 -16.04
C ALA A 348 7.61 -6.03 -17.09
N ILE A 349 6.44 -5.41 -17.01
CA ILE A 349 5.39 -5.50 -18.04
C ILE A 349 5.92 -5.01 -19.39
N LEU A 350 6.51 -3.80 -19.43
CA LEU A 350 7.03 -3.24 -20.67
C LEU A 350 8.16 -4.07 -21.29
N LYS A 351 8.95 -4.78 -20.47
CA LYS A 351 9.97 -5.73 -20.95
C LYS A 351 9.34 -7.01 -21.48
N SER A 352 8.32 -7.55 -20.82
CA SER A 352 7.61 -8.76 -21.26
C SER A 352 6.93 -8.60 -22.62
N LEU A 353 6.48 -7.38 -22.96
CA LEU A 353 5.87 -7.05 -24.25
C LEU A 353 6.85 -7.05 -25.43
N ARG A 354 8.17 -6.99 -25.17
CA ARG A 354 9.21 -6.93 -26.21
C ARG A 354 9.78 -8.29 -26.58
N LYS A 355 9.35 -9.34 -25.86
CA LYS A 355 9.64 -10.75 -26.16
C LYS A 355 8.67 -11.30 -27.20
#